data_af6d616a5d5fc6aafe9122e4c90834cf
#
_entry.id   af6d616a5d5fc6aafe9122e4c90834cf
#
_cell.length_a   1.000
_cell.length_b   1.000
_cell.length_c   1.000
_cell.angle_alpha   90.00
_cell.angle_beta   90.00
_cell.angle_gamma   90.00
#
_symmetry.space_group_name_H-M   'P 1'
#
loop_
_entity.id
_entity.type
_entity.pdbx_description
1 polymer ?
#
loop_
_entity_poly.entity_id
_entity_poly.type
_entity_poly.pdbx_seq_one_letter_code
_entity_poly.pdbx_strand_id
1 'polypeptide(L)'
;MQQSSRRQFLKQTSSISLGFIGLSSFLAGSLLSCQPDEQALGDPRISNKYGPVIQDPKGILNLPTGFSYKIIARKGEPMSDGLTHPHKPDGMATFLAPDGQVILVRNHELMPGDLGAFGKKDELIDQLDQQHFYDSGRDNTICKGGTTTLIFNERSQRVERSY
;
A
#
# COMPACT_ATOMS: atom_id res chain seq x y z
N MET A 1 -16.34 29.75 14.48
CA MET A 1 -15.23 28.76 14.38
C MET A 1 -14.04 29.45 13.73
N GLN A 2 -12.98 29.67 14.48
CA GLN A 2 -11.80 30.41 14.02
C GLN A 2 -10.87 29.42 13.32
N GLN A 3 -10.68 29.59 12.01
CA GLN A 3 -9.73 28.77 11.24
C GLN A 3 -8.29 29.15 11.66
N SER A 4 -7.60 28.22 12.31
CA SER A 4 -6.17 28.39 12.58
C SER A 4 -5.39 28.28 11.27
N SER A 5 -4.49 29.24 11.01
CA SER A 5 -3.67 29.20 9.80
C SER A 5 -2.64 28.07 9.87
N ARG A 6 -2.26 27.49 8.70
CA ARG A 6 -1.22 26.44 8.60
C ARG A 6 0.08 26.82 9.32
N ARG A 7 0.38 28.11 9.40
CA ARG A 7 1.56 28.66 10.08
C ARG A 7 1.44 28.61 11.61
N GLN A 8 0.22 28.73 12.16
CA GLN A 8 -0.04 28.58 13.60
C GLN A 8 0.02 27.10 14.02
N PHE A 9 -0.48 26.20 13.19
CA PHE A 9 -0.40 24.75 13.41
C PHE A 9 1.07 24.29 13.47
N LEU A 10 1.91 24.71 12.52
CA LEU A 10 3.34 24.36 12.51
C LEU A 10 4.12 24.93 13.70
N LYS A 11 3.76 26.12 14.20
CA LYS A 11 4.37 26.69 15.42
C LYS A 11 3.98 25.94 16.70
N GLN A 12 2.77 25.43 16.77
CA GLN A 12 2.31 24.63 17.91
C GLN A 12 2.93 23.23 17.95
N THR A 13 3.15 22.61 16.79
CA THR A 13 3.80 21.30 16.71
C THR A 13 5.31 21.38 16.99
N SER A 14 6.00 22.45 16.64
CA SER A 14 7.43 22.60 16.93
C SER A 14 7.75 22.80 18.42
N SER A 15 6.82 23.33 19.22
CA SER A 15 6.99 23.45 20.66
C SER A 15 6.82 22.12 21.42
N ILE A 16 6.16 21.15 20.84
CA ILE A 16 5.99 19.79 21.42
C ILE A 16 7.23 18.93 21.17
N SER A 17 7.95 19.15 20.07
CA SER A 17 9.16 18.37 19.74
C SER A 17 10.37 18.69 20.60
N LEU A 18 10.46 19.87 21.20
CA LEU A 18 11.54 20.23 22.13
C LEU A 18 11.44 19.53 23.49
N GLY A 19 10.24 19.09 23.89
CA GLY A 19 10.04 18.27 25.10
C GLY A 19 10.54 16.84 24.97
N PHE A 20 10.66 16.32 23.75
CA PHE A 20 11.08 14.95 23.49
C PHE A 20 12.61 14.77 23.50
N ILE A 21 13.39 15.82 23.26
CA ILE A 21 14.87 15.75 23.24
C ILE A 21 15.43 15.63 24.68
N GLY A 22 14.72 16.09 25.70
CA GLY A 22 15.14 15.98 27.10
C GLY A 22 15.03 14.57 27.70
N LEU A 23 14.22 13.68 27.11
CA LEU A 23 13.98 12.34 27.64
C LEU A 23 14.97 11.29 27.08
N SER A 24 15.64 11.60 25.97
CA SER A 24 16.61 10.69 25.34
C SER A 24 17.97 10.62 26.08
N SER A 25 18.26 11.59 26.97
CA SER A 25 19.51 11.59 27.75
C SER A 25 19.49 10.65 28.95
N PHE A 26 18.35 10.11 29.33
CA PHE A 26 18.24 9.16 30.46
C PHE A 26 18.29 7.69 30.03
N LEU A 27 18.32 7.39 28.73
CA LEU A 27 18.31 6.02 28.18
C LEU A 27 19.63 5.61 27.52
N ALA A 28 20.74 6.34 27.76
CA ALA A 28 22.07 5.98 27.24
C ALA A 28 22.73 4.78 27.95
N GLY A 29 21.96 3.97 28.64
CA GLY A 29 22.46 2.79 29.40
C GLY A 29 22.09 1.41 28.82
N SER A 30 21.42 1.33 27.66
CA SER A 30 20.94 0.02 27.14
C SER A 30 21.09 -0.12 25.65
N LEU A 31 22.30 0.10 25.10
CA LEU A 31 22.66 -0.37 23.76
C LEU A 31 23.27 -1.78 23.86
N LEU A 32 22.48 -2.73 24.33
CA LEU A 32 22.83 -4.14 24.25
C LEU A 32 21.62 -4.92 23.74
N SER A 33 21.87 -5.58 22.63
CA SER A 33 21.07 -6.70 22.13
C SER A 33 19.88 -6.36 21.24
N CYS A 34 20.13 -6.14 19.95
CA CYS A 34 19.24 -6.73 18.93
C CYS A 34 19.61 -8.21 18.79
N GLN A 35 19.22 -9.02 19.74
CA GLN A 35 18.99 -10.45 19.47
C GLN A 35 17.55 -10.58 18.98
N PRO A 36 17.29 -11.36 17.91
CA PRO A 36 15.93 -11.70 17.57
C PRO A 36 15.42 -12.62 18.69
N ASP A 37 14.64 -12.04 19.60
CA ASP A 37 13.93 -12.81 20.61
C ASP A 37 12.89 -13.68 19.90
N GLU A 38 13.17 -14.98 19.83
CA GLU A 38 12.16 -16.01 19.53
C GLU A 38 10.99 -16.01 20.53
N GLN A 39 11.01 -15.14 21.54
CA GLN A 39 10.00 -15.02 22.60
C GLN A 39 9.08 -13.81 22.47
N ALA A 40 9.14 -13.04 21.39
CA ALA A 40 8.18 -11.94 21.15
C ALA A 40 6.74 -12.40 20.83
N LEU A 41 6.46 -13.69 21.03
CA LEU A 41 5.11 -14.28 20.87
C LEU A 41 4.19 -14.08 22.08
N GLY A 42 4.52 -13.17 23.00
CA GLY A 42 3.81 -13.08 24.26
C GLY A 42 3.37 -11.70 24.73
N ASP A 43 3.12 -10.72 23.85
CA ASP A 43 2.42 -9.52 24.30
C ASP A 43 0.97 -9.89 24.66
N PRO A 44 0.60 -9.90 25.96
CA PRO A 44 -0.74 -10.27 26.39
C PRO A 44 -1.85 -9.31 25.88
N ARG A 45 -1.42 -8.18 25.28
CA ARG A 45 -2.32 -7.21 24.63
C ARG A 45 -2.69 -7.65 23.21
N ILE A 46 -1.93 -8.52 22.59
CA ILE A 46 -2.29 -9.16 21.32
C ILE A 46 -3.02 -10.46 21.68
N SER A 47 -4.29 -10.36 21.95
CA SER A 47 -5.15 -11.53 22.09
C SER A 47 -5.07 -12.31 20.78
N ASN A 48 -4.41 -13.47 20.79
CA ASN A 48 -4.34 -14.38 19.64
C ASN A 48 -5.71 -15.07 19.45
N LYS A 49 -6.73 -14.23 19.26
CA LYS A 49 -8.13 -14.62 19.12
C LYS A 49 -8.35 -15.66 18.02
N TYR A 50 -7.48 -15.65 17.02
CA TYR A 50 -7.62 -16.49 15.83
C TYR A 50 -6.72 -17.74 15.86
N GLY A 51 -5.95 -17.94 16.93
CA GLY A 51 -5.02 -19.06 17.03
C GLY A 51 -3.70 -18.84 16.29
N PRO A 52 -2.82 -19.86 16.28
CA PRO A 52 -1.50 -19.76 15.67
C PRO A 52 -1.60 -19.64 14.16
N VAL A 53 -0.65 -18.92 13.58
CA VAL A 53 -0.47 -18.79 12.13
C VAL A 53 0.13 -20.11 11.60
N ILE A 54 -0.49 -20.66 10.57
CA ILE A 54 -0.05 -21.89 9.89
C ILE A 54 0.74 -21.52 8.64
N GLN A 55 1.86 -22.19 8.42
CA GLN A 55 2.68 -21.98 7.25
C GLN A 55 1.90 -22.33 5.97
N ASP A 56 1.88 -21.39 5.01
CA ASP A 56 1.31 -21.62 3.70
C ASP A 56 2.24 -22.49 2.86
N PRO A 57 1.78 -23.65 2.35
CA PRO A 57 2.59 -24.51 1.45
C PRO A 57 3.03 -23.81 0.16
N LYS A 58 2.31 -22.76 -0.26
CA LYS A 58 2.66 -21.94 -1.44
C LYS A 58 3.62 -20.78 -1.11
N GLY A 59 3.91 -20.56 0.17
CA GLY A 59 4.82 -19.50 0.63
C GLY A 59 4.36 -18.07 0.33
N ILE A 60 3.04 -17.85 0.19
CA ILE A 60 2.48 -16.54 -0.15
C ILE A 60 2.02 -15.79 1.09
N LEU A 61 1.14 -16.41 1.90
CA LEU A 61 0.57 -15.76 3.08
C LEU A 61 0.20 -16.80 4.15
N ASN A 62 0.89 -16.75 5.28
CA ASN A 62 0.58 -17.58 6.42
C ASN A 62 -0.67 -17.08 7.12
N LEU A 63 -1.62 -17.95 7.42
CA LEU A 63 -2.91 -17.60 8.01
C LEU A 63 -3.27 -18.56 9.16
N PRO A 64 -4.07 -18.11 10.15
CA PRO A 64 -4.64 -19.01 11.13
C PRO A 64 -5.64 -20.00 10.51
N THR A 65 -5.94 -21.08 11.23
CA THR A 65 -6.98 -22.05 10.84
C THR A 65 -8.31 -21.33 10.58
N GLY A 66 -9.00 -21.72 9.51
CA GLY A 66 -10.30 -21.15 9.12
C GLY A 66 -10.19 -19.89 8.25
N PHE A 67 -8.98 -19.37 8.05
CA PHE A 67 -8.76 -18.28 7.10
C PHE A 67 -8.23 -18.81 5.77
N SER A 68 -8.59 -18.13 4.71
CA SER A 68 -8.09 -18.38 3.35
C SER A 68 -7.82 -17.07 2.63
N TYR A 69 -7.00 -17.12 1.61
CA TYR A 69 -6.76 -15.98 0.75
C TYR A 69 -7.02 -16.32 -0.72
N LYS A 70 -7.29 -15.28 -1.48
CA LYS A 70 -7.38 -15.35 -2.94
C LYS A 70 -6.56 -14.24 -3.56
N ILE A 71 -5.73 -14.58 -4.53
CA ILE A 71 -5.02 -13.59 -5.32
C ILE A 71 -5.99 -13.06 -6.37
N ILE A 72 -6.22 -11.75 -6.37
CA ILE A 72 -7.18 -11.09 -7.27
C ILE A 72 -6.49 -10.29 -8.36
N ALA A 73 -5.20 -10.01 -8.24
CA ALA A 73 -4.40 -9.32 -9.25
C ALA A 73 -2.91 -9.57 -9.00
N ARG A 74 -2.14 -9.64 -10.07
CA ARG A 74 -0.67 -9.75 -10.01
C ARG A 74 -0.05 -8.67 -10.89
N LYS A 75 1.13 -8.18 -10.49
CA LYS A 75 1.93 -7.27 -11.31
C LYS A 75 2.14 -7.83 -12.72
N GLY A 76 1.97 -6.99 -13.74
CA GLY A 76 2.18 -7.36 -15.13
C GLY A 76 1.04 -8.14 -15.77
N GLU A 77 0.00 -8.55 -15.04
CA GLU A 77 -1.23 -9.10 -15.63
C GLU A 77 -2.02 -7.99 -16.34
N PRO A 78 -2.71 -8.29 -17.45
CA PRO A 78 -3.51 -7.29 -18.15
C PRO A 78 -4.70 -6.84 -17.33
N MET A 79 -5.03 -5.55 -17.44
CA MET A 79 -6.23 -4.93 -16.92
C MET A 79 -7.31 -4.79 -18.00
N SER A 80 -8.52 -4.43 -17.61
CA SER A 80 -9.67 -4.33 -18.52
C SER A 80 -9.57 -3.18 -19.51
N ASP A 81 -8.76 -2.18 -19.22
CA ASP A 81 -8.47 -1.03 -20.07
C ASP A 81 -7.33 -1.26 -21.08
N GLY A 82 -6.75 -2.46 -21.09
CA GLY A 82 -5.63 -2.82 -21.95
C GLY A 82 -4.25 -2.51 -21.37
N LEU A 83 -4.17 -1.86 -20.22
CA LEU A 83 -2.94 -1.64 -19.49
C LEU A 83 -2.55 -2.86 -18.65
N THR A 84 -1.49 -2.79 -17.89
CA THR A 84 -1.03 -3.87 -17.00
C THR A 84 -1.01 -3.44 -15.55
N HIS A 85 -1.26 -4.37 -14.62
CA HIS A 85 -1.12 -4.10 -13.20
C HIS A 85 0.30 -3.68 -12.84
N PRO A 86 0.52 -2.46 -12.29
CA PRO A 86 1.84 -1.99 -11.93
C PRO A 86 2.46 -2.73 -10.75
N HIS A 87 3.75 -2.52 -10.53
CA HIS A 87 4.47 -2.93 -9.33
C HIS A 87 3.99 -2.19 -8.07
N LYS A 88 4.44 -2.66 -6.92
CA LYS A 88 4.42 -1.99 -5.61
C LYS A 88 3.04 -1.39 -5.27
N PRO A 89 1.98 -2.21 -5.23
CA PRO A 89 0.74 -1.76 -4.59
C PRO A 89 1.06 -1.49 -3.11
N ASP A 90 0.57 -0.35 -2.59
CA ASP A 90 0.83 0.08 -1.24
C ASP A 90 -0.49 0.42 -0.53
N GLY A 91 -0.78 1.69 -0.24
CA GLY A 91 -2.02 2.07 0.41
C GLY A 91 -3.26 1.66 -0.40
N MET A 92 -4.24 1.09 0.28
CA MET A 92 -5.46 0.59 -0.35
C MET A 92 -6.68 1.01 0.45
N ALA A 93 -7.78 1.29 -0.27
CA ALA A 93 -9.09 1.53 0.33
C ALA A 93 -10.18 0.82 -0.47
N THR A 94 -11.23 0.40 0.23
CA THR A 94 -12.40 -0.21 -0.39
C THR A 94 -13.62 0.67 -0.20
N PHE A 95 -14.47 0.69 -1.23
CA PHE A 95 -15.73 1.42 -1.24
C PHE A 95 -16.84 0.49 -1.76
N LEU A 96 -18.03 0.64 -1.20
CA LEU A 96 -19.19 -0.08 -1.71
C LEU A 96 -19.72 0.63 -2.96
N ALA A 97 -19.83 -0.10 -4.06
CA ALA A 97 -20.49 0.41 -5.27
C ALA A 97 -22.03 0.32 -5.13
N PRO A 98 -22.80 1.18 -5.87
CA PRO A 98 -24.25 1.17 -5.80
C PRO A 98 -24.91 -0.17 -6.14
N ASP A 99 -24.27 -0.99 -6.94
CA ASP A 99 -24.71 -2.34 -7.34
C ASP A 99 -24.30 -3.46 -6.37
N GLY A 100 -23.70 -3.08 -5.23
CA GLY A 100 -23.23 -4.01 -4.20
C GLY A 100 -21.89 -4.68 -4.50
N GLN A 101 -21.18 -4.24 -5.52
CA GLN A 101 -19.80 -4.64 -5.76
C GLN A 101 -18.83 -3.86 -4.86
N VAL A 102 -17.60 -4.31 -4.74
CA VAL A 102 -16.55 -3.63 -4.00
C VAL A 102 -15.59 -2.96 -4.98
N ILE A 103 -15.43 -1.66 -4.81
CA ILE A 103 -14.41 -0.87 -5.50
C ILE A 103 -13.16 -0.91 -4.63
N LEU A 104 -12.06 -1.45 -5.14
CA LEU A 104 -10.75 -1.42 -4.48
C LEU A 104 -9.85 -0.43 -5.21
N VAL A 105 -9.44 0.62 -4.53
CA VAL A 105 -8.45 1.59 -5.03
C VAL A 105 -7.12 1.33 -4.35
N ARG A 106 -6.05 1.28 -5.14
CA ARG A 106 -4.66 1.05 -4.67
C ARG A 106 -3.74 2.11 -5.24
N ASN A 107 -2.84 2.65 -4.44
CA ASN A 107 -1.74 3.46 -4.95
C ASN A 107 -0.52 2.58 -5.30
N HIS A 108 0.35 3.11 -6.15
CA HIS A 108 1.58 2.50 -6.59
C HIS A 108 2.71 3.52 -6.51
N GLU A 109 3.67 3.28 -5.64
CA GLU A 109 4.84 4.14 -5.44
C GLU A 109 6.02 3.64 -6.27
N LEU A 110 6.08 4.08 -7.51
CA LEU A 110 7.03 3.56 -8.49
C LEU A 110 8.22 4.48 -8.70
N MET A 111 9.40 3.88 -8.72
CA MET A 111 10.63 4.51 -9.19
C MET A 111 10.75 4.38 -10.72
N PRO A 112 11.59 5.18 -11.40
CA PRO A 112 11.72 5.14 -12.86
C PRO A 112 12.00 3.77 -13.47
N GLY A 113 12.73 2.90 -12.76
CA GLY A 113 13.06 1.53 -13.22
C GLY A 113 11.99 0.47 -12.89
N ASP A 114 10.94 0.82 -12.16
CA ASP A 114 9.89 -0.13 -11.82
C ASP A 114 8.95 -0.40 -13.01
N LEU A 115 8.30 -1.55 -12.99
CA LEU A 115 7.24 -1.88 -13.96
C LEU A 115 5.99 -1.05 -13.65
N GLY A 116 5.65 -0.15 -14.55
CA GLY A 116 4.42 0.63 -14.53
C GLY A 116 3.23 -0.10 -15.18
N ALA A 117 2.20 0.67 -15.50
CA ALA A 117 1.01 0.17 -16.18
C ALA A 117 1.20 -0.01 -17.70
N PHE A 118 2.29 0.46 -18.25
CA PHE A 118 2.46 0.67 -19.70
C PHE A 118 3.12 -0.49 -20.44
N GLY A 119 3.07 -1.70 -19.88
CA GLY A 119 3.76 -2.86 -20.42
C GLY A 119 5.19 -3.01 -19.89
N LYS A 120 5.88 -4.08 -20.32
CA LYS A 120 7.22 -4.42 -19.78
C LYS A 120 8.32 -3.43 -20.16
N LYS A 121 8.18 -2.75 -21.28
CA LYS A 121 9.13 -1.76 -21.83
C LYS A 121 8.46 -0.43 -22.09
N ASP A 122 7.37 -0.14 -21.38
CA ASP A 122 6.53 1.05 -21.53
C ASP A 122 5.96 1.23 -22.95
N GLU A 123 5.84 0.13 -23.70
CA GLU A 123 5.39 0.11 -25.10
C GLU A 123 3.95 0.60 -25.32
N LEU A 124 3.16 0.66 -24.25
CA LEU A 124 1.78 1.12 -24.35
C LEU A 124 1.64 2.64 -24.16
N ILE A 125 2.69 3.34 -23.73
CA ILE A 125 2.58 4.75 -23.36
C ILE A 125 2.23 5.66 -24.54
N ASP A 126 2.79 5.35 -25.71
CA ASP A 126 2.56 6.14 -26.94
C ASP A 126 1.12 6.02 -27.47
N GLN A 127 0.35 5.06 -26.95
CA GLN A 127 -1.05 4.83 -27.31
C GLN A 127 -2.02 5.61 -26.40
N LEU A 128 -1.50 6.25 -25.36
CA LEU A 128 -2.32 6.94 -24.36
C LEU A 128 -2.36 8.45 -24.61
N ASP A 129 -3.51 9.04 -24.34
CA ASP A 129 -3.66 10.48 -24.39
C ASP A 129 -2.90 11.12 -23.19
N GLN A 130 -1.94 11.97 -23.53
CA GLN A 130 -1.11 12.70 -22.55
C GLN A 130 -1.93 13.56 -21.57
N GLN A 131 -3.15 13.93 -21.92
CA GLN A 131 -4.06 14.66 -21.04
C GLN A 131 -4.49 13.88 -19.79
N HIS A 132 -4.37 12.55 -19.82
CA HIS A 132 -4.68 11.69 -18.70
C HIS A 132 -3.52 11.52 -17.70
N PHE A 133 -2.35 12.08 -18.02
CA PHE A 133 -1.20 12.03 -17.10
C PHE A 133 -1.22 13.24 -16.17
N TYR A 134 -1.08 13.00 -14.89
CA TYR A 134 -0.89 14.06 -13.91
C TYR A 134 0.50 14.72 -14.07
N ASP A 135 1.51 13.90 -14.36
CA ASP A 135 2.89 14.33 -14.64
C ASP A 135 3.50 13.35 -15.67
N SER A 136 3.86 13.88 -16.83
CA SER A 136 4.49 13.09 -17.90
C SER A 136 5.97 12.79 -17.65
N GLY A 137 6.54 13.36 -16.58
CA GLY A 137 7.97 13.23 -16.29
C GLY A 137 8.84 14.28 -16.95
N ARG A 138 10.16 14.19 -16.71
CA ARG A 138 11.19 15.08 -17.26
C ARG A 138 12.35 14.28 -17.84
N ASP A 139 13.05 14.86 -18.78
CA ASP A 139 14.30 14.30 -19.33
C ASP A 139 14.15 12.84 -19.81
N ASN A 140 13.09 12.54 -20.54
CA ASN A 140 12.72 11.19 -21.00
C ASN A 140 12.45 10.18 -19.85
N THR A 141 12.29 10.65 -18.63
CA THR A 141 11.90 9.81 -17.52
C THR A 141 10.39 9.89 -17.30
N ILE A 142 9.71 8.77 -17.45
CA ILE A 142 8.25 8.67 -17.32
C ILE A 142 7.86 8.50 -15.87
N CYS A 143 6.93 9.32 -15.36
CA CYS A 143 6.30 9.13 -14.06
C CYS A 143 5.25 8.03 -14.17
N LYS A 144 5.51 6.88 -13.52
CA LYS A 144 4.69 5.66 -13.63
C LYS A 144 3.80 5.41 -12.42
N GLY A 145 4.03 6.15 -11.33
CA GLY A 145 3.23 6.07 -10.11
C GLY A 145 1.81 6.58 -10.33
N GLY A 146 0.90 6.12 -9.51
CA GLY A 146 -0.50 6.51 -9.62
C GLY A 146 -1.41 5.56 -8.86
N THR A 147 -2.65 5.46 -9.29
CA THR A 147 -3.63 4.56 -8.67
C THR A 147 -4.20 3.59 -9.69
N THR A 148 -4.55 2.39 -9.21
CA THR A 148 -5.37 1.44 -9.96
C THR A 148 -6.67 1.17 -9.23
N THR A 149 -7.73 0.94 -9.98
CA THR A 149 -9.05 0.62 -9.45
C THR A 149 -9.46 -0.77 -9.93
N LEU A 150 -9.94 -1.60 -9.00
CA LEU A 150 -10.51 -2.91 -9.30
C LEU A 150 -11.98 -2.93 -8.85
N ILE A 151 -12.83 -3.47 -9.69
CA ILE A 151 -14.23 -3.75 -9.33
C ILE A 151 -14.33 -5.25 -9.02
N PHE A 152 -14.53 -5.56 -7.77
CA PHE A 152 -14.60 -6.94 -7.27
C PHE A 152 -16.02 -7.32 -6.94
N ASN A 153 -16.45 -8.46 -7.47
CA ASN A 153 -17.75 -9.03 -7.16
C ASN A 153 -17.60 -10.12 -6.09
N GLU A 154 -18.18 -9.87 -4.91
CA GLU A 154 -18.09 -10.79 -3.77
C GLU A 154 -18.84 -12.11 -4.00
N ARG A 155 -19.90 -12.13 -4.82
CA ARG A 155 -20.65 -13.35 -5.10
C ARG A 155 -19.88 -14.30 -6.02
N SER A 156 -19.35 -13.76 -7.11
CA SER A 156 -18.54 -14.55 -8.07
C SER A 156 -17.09 -14.72 -7.61
N GLN A 157 -16.67 -13.96 -6.58
CA GLN A 157 -15.29 -13.92 -6.10
C GLN A 157 -14.28 -13.57 -7.21
N ARG A 158 -14.63 -12.63 -8.10
CA ARG A 158 -13.82 -12.23 -9.25
C ARG A 158 -13.69 -10.73 -9.36
N VAL A 159 -12.57 -10.28 -9.89
CA VAL A 159 -12.42 -8.93 -10.45
C VAL A 159 -13.14 -8.92 -11.79
N GLU A 160 -14.11 -8.05 -11.93
CA GLU A 160 -14.90 -7.91 -13.16
C GLU A 160 -14.32 -6.83 -14.07
N ARG A 161 -13.74 -5.80 -13.48
CA ARG A 161 -13.08 -4.71 -14.22
C ARG A 161 -11.87 -4.21 -13.43
N SER A 162 -10.85 -3.73 -14.15
CA SER A 162 -9.66 -3.11 -13.58
C SER A 162 -9.12 -2.03 -14.53
N TYR A 163 -8.67 -0.91 -13.98
CA TYR A 163 -8.13 0.25 -14.69
C TYR A 163 -7.32 1.16 -13.77
#